data_f89d881a27d8135a1d3e85c2b9ef26fd
#
_entry.id   f89d881a27d8135a1d3e85c2b9ef26fd
#
_cell.length_a   1.000
_cell.length_b   1.000
_cell.length_c   1.000
_cell.angle_alpha   90.00
_cell.angle_beta   90.00
_cell.angle_gamma   90.00
#
_symmetry.space_group_name_H-M   'P 1'
#
loop_
_entity.id
_entity.type
_entity.pdbx_description
1 polymer ?
#
loop_
_entity_poly.entity_id
_entity_poly.type
_entity_poly.pdbx_seq_one_letter_code
_entity_poly.pdbx_strand_id
1 'polypeptide(L)'
;MSATTTSTPMSEVLQLQRTAFHRDGFPDAAVRRDRIDRFAHAVVANTDALVDAMSDDFGHRPDVTTLVSDIATLAADAELARARVGAWMRPRRPWGRIGGLLAGAAGLDAAVRPTPLGVVGVMGIWNFPINLTAIPALSALAAGNRVMIKMSEEVPATAEVFANAVHDAFDVEELAVVTGDVEVSKEFSSLALDHLFFTGSAQVGSAVMSAAAKNLTPVTLELGGKNPVVVAPSSISKRAQLHRAAQRVAVARLINAGQACIAPDDIYVPTESARAFVQEVFSTWGRVVPELFERDEMPTLINDAAYERITALLEDAAEKGAQVLTAVRSDESGQDALRSARIMPPTVVLGVTDEMDIAHEEIFGPVLAVHPYDDLDDLIDELADKPQPLVASWFGPKDADYSKFVAGTRSGGVARNDYALSQSLPGMPFGGVGASGMGQYHGRYGFETFTHHRSVVGSDLPFSFTDLLTPRESTTLPDAVRSGLSAYRKLLTWRLR
;
A
#
# COMPACT_ATOMS: atom_id res chain seq x y z
N MET A 1 -5.93 -23.20 -24.42
CA MET A 1 -6.98 -23.91 -23.68
C MET A 1 -7.69 -22.88 -22.82
N SER A 2 -9.02 -22.81 -22.86
CA SER A 2 -9.82 -21.74 -22.25
C SER A 2 -9.62 -21.71 -20.74
N ALA A 3 -9.32 -20.52 -20.20
CA ALA A 3 -9.22 -20.24 -18.78
C ALA A 3 -10.45 -20.79 -18.05
N THR A 4 -10.24 -21.58 -17.02
CA THR A 4 -11.31 -22.03 -16.12
C THR A 4 -11.69 -20.85 -15.22
N THR A 5 -12.44 -19.89 -15.78
CA THR A 5 -13.29 -19.04 -14.97
C THR A 5 -14.12 -19.99 -14.11
N THR A 6 -14.15 -19.81 -12.79
CA THR A 6 -15.09 -20.55 -11.95
C THR A 6 -16.47 -20.32 -12.55
N SER A 7 -17.09 -21.37 -13.10
CA SER A 7 -18.45 -21.31 -13.66
C SER A 7 -19.50 -20.95 -12.61
N THR A 8 -19.08 -20.84 -11.37
CA THR A 8 -19.88 -20.52 -10.19
C THR A 8 -19.98 -18.99 -10.04
N PRO A 9 -21.18 -18.41 -9.96
CA PRO A 9 -21.37 -16.98 -9.73
C PRO A 9 -20.65 -16.51 -8.46
N MET A 10 -20.06 -15.32 -8.49
CA MET A 10 -19.32 -14.77 -7.33
C MET A 10 -20.17 -14.68 -6.06
N SER A 11 -21.47 -14.42 -6.19
CA SER A 11 -22.42 -14.43 -5.08
C SER A 11 -22.59 -15.81 -4.44
N GLU A 12 -22.50 -16.88 -5.23
CA GLU A 12 -22.53 -18.25 -4.74
C GLU A 12 -21.23 -18.62 -4.03
N VAL A 13 -20.06 -18.24 -4.58
CA VAL A 13 -18.76 -18.39 -3.90
C VAL A 13 -18.76 -17.68 -2.56
N LEU A 14 -19.24 -16.44 -2.49
CA LEU A 14 -19.39 -15.69 -1.24
C LEU A 14 -20.26 -16.47 -0.22
N GLN A 15 -21.36 -17.06 -0.67
CA GLN A 15 -22.26 -17.80 0.20
C GLN A 15 -21.62 -19.12 0.68
N LEU A 16 -20.88 -19.83 -0.18
CA LEU A 16 -20.11 -21.02 0.20
C LEU A 16 -19.08 -20.68 1.29
N GLN A 17 -18.31 -19.62 1.10
CA GLN A 17 -17.30 -19.17 2.07
C GLN A 17 -17.93 -18.74 3.39
N ARG A 18 -19.07 -18.04 3.39
CA ARG A 18 -19.83 -17.70 4.62
C ARG A 18 -20.31 -18.92 5.36
N THR A 19 -20.87 -19.89 4.64
CA THR A 19 -21.34 -21.15 5.22
C THR A 19 -20.20 -21.90 5.86
N ALA A 20 -19.06 -22.00 5.18
CA ALA A 20 -17.85 -22.64 5.71
C ALA A 20 -17.27 -21.88 6.92
N PHE A 21 -17.25 -20.56 6.89
CA PHE A 21 -16.80 -19.73 8.01
C PHE A 21 -17.64 -19.98 9.28
N HIS A 22 -18.96 -20.08 9.13
CA HIS A 22 -19.87 -20.36 10.25
C HIS A 22 -19.77 -21.81 10.73
N ARG A 23 -19.62 -22.77 9.82
CA ARG A 23 -19.46 -24.19 10.13
C ARG A 23 -18.19 -24.45 10.95
N ASP A 24 -17.07 -23.91 10.50
CA ASP A 24 -15.74 -24.21 11.02
C ASP A 24 -15.35 -23.34 12.21
N GLY A 25 -16.03 -22.19 12.41
CA GLY A 25 -15.72 -21.23 13.45
C GLY A 25 -14.37 -20.54 13.24
N PHE A 26 -13.80 -19.96 14.32
CA PHE A 26 -12.54 -19.25 14.23
C PHE A 26 -11.35 -20.21 14.22
N PRO A 27 -10.53 -20.22 13.17
CA PRO A 27 -9.39 -21.10 13.07
C PRO A 27 -8.33 -20.81 14.14
N ASP A 28 -7.74 -21.86 14.69
CA ASP A 28 -6.62 -21.76 15.61
C ASP A 28 -5.30 -21.37 14.90
N ALA A 29 -4.22 -21.23 15.68
CA ALA A 29 -2.92 -20.84 15.12
C ALA A 29 -2.29 -21.91 14.22
N ALA A 30 -2.65 -23.17 14.36
CA ALA A 30 -2.12 -24.24 13.51
C ALA A 30 -2.74 -24.18 12.12
N VAL A 31 -4.07 -24.06 12.05
CA VAL A 31 -4.82 -23.90 10.80
C VAL A 31 -4.38 -22.61 10.06
N ARG A 32 -4.16 -21.50 10.78
CA ARG A 32 -3.71 -20.27 10.13
C ARG A 32 -2.30 -20.39 9.56
N ARG A 33 -1.38 -21.08 10.26
CA ARG A 33 -0.03 -21.35 9.73
C ARG A 33 -0.10 -22.25 8.50
N ASP A 34 -0.92 -23.27 8.51
CA ASP A 34 -1.13 -24.16 7.37
C ASP A 34 -1.60 -23.35 6.14
N ARG A 35 -2.57 -22.46 6.31
CA ARG A 35 -3.05 -21.58 5.22
C ARG A 35 -1.95 -20.65 4.71
N ILE A 36 -1.16 -20.05 5.60
CA ILE A 36 -0.01 -19.21 5.23
C ILE A 36 1.01 -20.02 4.43
N ASP A 37 1.37 -21.21 4.91
CA ASP A 37 2.37 -22.07 4.28
C ASP A 37 1.90 -22.57 2.91
N ARG A 38 0.64 -23.02 2.77
CA ARG A 38 0.05 -23.44 1.48
C ARG A 38 0.00 -22.28 0.49
N PHE A 39 -0.42 -21.09 0.92
CA PHE A 39 -0.52 -19.93 0.05
C PHE A 39 0.85 -19.44 -0.44
N ALA A 40 1.81 -19.33 0.45
CA ALA A 40 3.17 -18.97 0.08
C ALA A 40 3.80 -20.01 -0.85
N HIS A 41 3.59 -21.31 -0.57
CA HIS A 41 4.07 -22.39 -1.42
C HIS A 41 3.45 -22.37 -2.81
N ALA A 42 2.13 -22.14 -2.92
CA ALA A 42 1.42 -22.05 -4.20
C ALA A 42 2.03 -20.99 -5.12
N VAL A 43 2.42 -19.82 -4.57
CA VAL A 43 3.05 -18.76 -5.34
C VAL A 43 4.52 -19.07 -5.64
N VAL A 44 5.31 -19.42 -4.63
CA VAL A 44 6.76 -19.61 -4.78
C VAL A 44 7.09 -20.83 -5.66
N ALA A 45 6.30 -21.90 -5.59
CA ALA A 45 6.49 -23.07 -6.45
C ALA A 45 6.22 -22.79 -7.94
N ASN A 46 5.47 -21.74 -8.25
CA ASN A 46 5.15 -21.33 -9.62
C ASN A 46 5.95 -20.08 -10.06
N THR A 47 7.08 -19.79 -9.42
CA THR A 47 7.89 -18.58 -9.68
C THR A 47 8.23 -18.41 -11.16
N ASP A 48 8.76 -19.44 -11.82
CA ASP A 48 9.20 -19.33 -13.22
C ASP A 48 8.01 -19.04 -14.14
N ALA A 49 6.89 -19.75 -13.97
CA ALA A 49 5.66 -19.52 -14.74
C ALA A 49 5.07 -18.11 -14.49
N LEU A 50 5.18 -17.58 -13.28
CA LEU A 50 4.74 -16.22 -12.97
C LEU A 50 5.67 -15.17 -13.58
N VAL A 51 6.98 -15.39 -13.61
CA VAL A 51 7.95 -14.52 -14.28
C VAL A 51 7.63 -14.43 -15.76
N ASP A 52 7.48 -15.57 -16.43
CA ASP A 52 7.14 -15.66 -17.85
C ASP A 52 5.80 -14.96 -18.15
N ALA A 53 4.77 -15.26 -17.38
CA ALA A 53 3.44 -14.67 -17.56
C ALA A 53 3.42 -13.14 -17.36
N MET A 54 4.16 -12.64 -16.37
CA MET A 54 4.28 -11.18 -16.20
C MET A 54 5.05 -10.51 -17.33
N SER A 55 6.07 -11.17 -17.86
CA SER A 55 6.79 -10.65 -19.04
C SER A 55 5.87 -10.62 -20.26
N ASP A 56 5.05 -11.66 -20.48
CA ASP A 56 4.07 -11.71 -21.56
C ASP A 56 3.01 -10.59 -21.43
N ASP A 57 2.43 -10.39 -20.24
CA ASP A 57 1.42 -9.37 -19.99
C ASP A 57 1.94 -7.95 -20.24
N PHE A 58 3.18 -7.66 -19.81
CA PHE A 58 3.82 -6.36 -20.02
C PHE A 58 4.36 -6.16 -21.46
N GLY A 59 4.58 -7.27 -22.20
CA GLY A 59 5.35 -7.30 -23.44
C GLY A 59 6.85 -7.44 -23.19
N HIS A 60 7.37 -6.85 -22.11
CA HIS A 60 8.68 -7.18 -21.52
C HIS A 60 8.76 -6.62 -20.10
N ARG A 61 9.11 -7.47 -19.14
CA ARG A 61 9.41 -7.10 -17.77
C ARG A 61 10.62 -7.88 -17.27
N PRO A 62 11.69 -7.22 -16.79
CA PRO A 62 12.87 -7.93 -16.30
C PRO A 62 12.55 -8.91 -15.18
N ASP A 63 13.06 -10.15 -15.26
CA ASP A 63 12.86 -11.21 -14.27
C ASP A 63 13.18 -10.74 -12.86
N VAL A 64 14.29 -9.99 -12.70
CA VAL A 64 14.73 -9.47 -11.40
C VAL A 64 13.67 -8.58 -10.76
N THR A 65 12.89 -7.85 -11.53
CA THR A 65 11.79 -7.03 -11.02
C THR A 65 10.71 -7.90 -10.39
N THR A 66 10.27 -8.95 -11.09
CA THR A 66 9.29 -9.92 -10.57
C THR A 66 9.83 -10.67 -9.35
N LEU A 67 11.04 -11.21 -9.46
CA LEU A 67 11.66 -11.98 -8.38
C LEU A 67 11.81 -11.18 -7.08
N VAL A 68 12.29 -9.94 -7.17
CA VAL A 68 12.57 -9.10 -6.00
C VAL A 68 11.31 -8.43 -5.46
N SER A 69 10.50 -7.83 -6.35
CA SER A 69 9.39 -7.00 -5.93
C SER A 69 8.10 -7.77 -5.66
N ASP A 70 7.89 -8.90 -6.33
CA ASP A 70 6.66 -9.69 -6.18
C ASP A 70 6.89 -10.94 -5.31
N ILE A 71 7.84 -11.79 -5.68
CA ILE A 71 8.00 -13.11 -5.05
C ILE A 71 8.73 -13.03 -3.70
N ALA A 72 9.89 -12.37 -3.65
CA ALA A 72 10.71 -12.31 -2.42
C ALA A 72 10.01 -11.51 -1.31
N THR A 73 9.28 -10.45 -1.64
CA THR A 73 8.51 -9.67 -0.67
C THR A 73 7.38 -10.48 -0.07
N LEU A 74 6.62 -11.23 -0.87
CA LEU A 74 5.59 -12.15 -0.37
C LEU A 74 6.18 -13.22 0.56
N ALA A 75 7.29 -13.85 0.14
CA ALA A 75 7.95 -14.87 0.95
C ALA A 75 8.39 -14.32 2.32
N ALA A 76 8.93 -13.10 2.36
CA ALA A 76 9.34 -12.44 3.60
C ALA A 76 8.17 -12.12 4.54
N ASP A 77 7.05 -11.62 3.99
CA ASP A 77 5.83 -11.39 4.79
C ASP A 77 5.18 -12.70 5.27
N ALA A 78 5.21 -13.75 4.47
CA ALA A 78 4.71 -15.07 4.86
C ALA A 78 5.50 -15.66 6.03
N GLU A 79 6.83 -15.59 6.00
CA GLU A 79 7.70 -16.02 7.10
C GLU A 79 7.42 -15.24 8.39
N LEU A 80 7.27 -13.91 8.29
CA LEU A 80 6.92 -13.08 9.43
C LEU A 80 5.54 -13.45 10.00
N ALA A 81 4.53 -13.58 9.14
CA ALA A 81 3.17 -13.94 9.54
C ALA A 81 3.13 -15.31 10.21
N ARG A 82 3.76 -16.32 9.59
CA ARG A 82 3.89 -17.68 10.12
C ARG A 82 4.50 -17.71 11.52
N ALA A 83 5.60 -16.96 11.70
CA ALA A 83 6.30 -16.89 12.98
C ALA A 83 5.49 -16.17 14.06
N ARG A 84 4.67 -15.17 13.70
CA ARG A 84 4.06 -14.23 14.62
C ARG A 84 2.56 -14.41 14.84
N VAL A 85 1.83 -15.09 13.97
CA VAL A 85 0.36 -15.20 14.01
C VAL A 85 -0.17 -15.66 15.37
N GLY A 86 0.46 -16.65 16.00
CA GLY A 86 0.05 -17.11 17.33
C GLY A 86 0.24 -16.06 18.45
N ALA A 87 1.16 -15.10 18.26
CA ALA A 87 1.32 -13.97 19.19
C ALA A 87 0.29 -12.87 18.90
N TRP A 88 -0.03 -12.61 17.63
CA TRP A 88 -1.03 -11.62 17.23
C TRP A 88 -2.45 -12.00 17.66
N MET A 89 -2.76 -13.28 17.70
CA MET A 89 -4.06 -13.83 18.16
C MET A 89 -4.30 -13.69 19.67
N ARG A 90 -3.27 -13.35 20.46
CA ARG A 90 -3.41 -13.32 21.91
C ARG A 90 -4.33 -12.16 22.35
N PRO A 91 -5.31 -12.43 23.24
CA PRO A 91 -6.11 -11.38 23.83
C PRO A 91 -5.24 -10.34 24.56
N ARG A 92 -5.60 -9.08 24.42
CA ARG A 92 -4.94 -7.98 25.13
C ARG A 92 -5.80 -7.55 26.32
N ARG A 93 -5.17 -7.33 27.48
CA ARG A 93 -5.86 -6.79 28.65
C ARG A 93 -5.70 -5.26 28.65
N PRO A 94 -6.80 -4.48 28.81
CA PRO A 94 -6.75 -3.01 28.69
C PRO A 94 -5.87 -2.36 29.76
N TRP A 95 -5.73 -2.97 30.92
CA TRP A 95 -4.93 -2.46 32.03
C TRP A 95 -3.52 -3.10 32.12
N GLY A 96 -3.03 -3.71 31.06
CA GLY A 96 -1.79 -4.47 31.04
C GLY A 96 -1.87 -5.76 31.88
N ARG A 97 -0.73 -6.46 32.02
CA ARG A 97 -0.70 -7.77 32.72
C ARG A 97 -1.03 -7.65 34.22
N ILE A 98 -0.42 -6.70 34.91
CA ILE A 98 -0.59 -6.52 36.36
C ILE A 98 -1.99 -5.99 36.65
N GLY A 99 -2.43 -4.92 36.01
CA GLY A 99 -3.76 -4.36 36.18
C GLY A 99 -4.88 -5.34 35.85
N GLY A 100 -4.72 -6.16 34.80
CA GLY A 100 -5.66 -7.22 34.45
C GLY A 100 -5.70 -8.35 35.48
N LEU A 101 -4.57 -8.67 36.15
CA LEU A 101 -4.53 -9.65 37.23
C LEU A 101 -5.25 -9.13 38.51
N LEU A 102 -5.02 -7.87 38.86
CA LEU A 102 -5.68 -7.21 39.96
C LEU A 102 -7.19 -7.06 39.75
N ALA A 103 -7.60 -6.68 38.51
CA ALA A 103 -9.01 -6.61 38.15
C ALA A 103 -9.68 -8.00 38.23
N GLY A 104 -9.02 -9.06 37.75
CA GLY A 104 -9.51 -10.43 37.85
C GLY A 104 -9.63 -10.89 39.30
N ALA A 105 -8.65 -10.57 40.16
CA ALA A 105 -8.73 -10.86 41.57
C ALA A 105 -9.88 -10.10 42.27
N ALA A 106 -10.28 -8.95 41.75
CA ALA A 106 -11.43 -8.18 42.19
C ALA A 106 -12.76 -8.64 41.54
N GLY A 107 -12.76 -9.70 40.74
CA GLY A 107 -13.98 -10.20 40.05
C GLY A 107 -14.35 -9.51 38.74
N LEU A 108 -13.41 -8.79 38.11
CA LEU A 108 -13.60 -8.18 36.78
C LEU A 108 -12.72 -8.88 35.73
N ASP A 109 -13.34 -9.45 34.73
CA ASP A 109 -12.61 -9.94 33.54
C ASP A 109 -12.85 -9.00 32.37
N ALA A 110 -11.74 -8.56 31.72
CA ALA A 110 -11.81 -7.73 30.53
C ALA A 110 -10.67 -8.05 29.59
N ALA A 111 -11.01 -8.32 28.34
CA ALA A 111 -10.06 -8.61 27.28
C ALA A 111 -10.54 -8.03 25.95
N VAL A 112 -9.59 -7.60 25.11
CA VAL A 112 -9.79 -7.34 23.70
C VAL A 112 -9.32 -8.58 22.95
N ARG A 113 -10.24 -9.28 22.31
CA ARG A 113 -9.95 -10.50 21.54
C ARG A 113 -9.94 -10.19 20.05
N PRO A 114 -8.82 -10.42 19.35
CA PRO A 114 -8.81 -10.36 17.87
C PRO A 114 -9.64 -11.51 17.32
N THR A 115 -10.65 -11.20 16.50
CA THR A 115 -11.51 -12.17 15.82
C THR A 115 -11.52 -11.89 14.34
N PRO A 116 -11.54 -12.92 13.45
CA PRO A 116 -11.66 -12.70 12.02
C PRO A 116 -12.96 -11.96 11.68
N LEU A 117 -12.96 -11.22 10.57
CA LEU A 117 -14.10 -10.46 10.09
C LEU A 117 -15.17 -11.38 9.45
N GLY A 118 -14.73 -12.32 8.62
CA GLY A 118 -15.62 -13.21 7.86
C GLY A 118 -15.06 -13.53 6.48
N VAL A 119 -15.68 -13.03 5.42
CA VAL A 119 -15.22 -13.15 4.03
C VAL A 119 -14.65 -11.81 3.57
N VAL A 120 -13.39 -11.80 3.22
CA VAL A 120 -12.63 -10.63 2.78
C VAL A 120 -12.44 -10.68 1.27
N GLY A 121 -12.74 -9.58 0.59
CA GLY A 121 -12.38 -9.39 -0.82
C GLY A 121 -11.04 -8.66 -0.94
N VAL A 122 -10.23 -9.07 -1.92
CA VAL A 122 -9.01 -8.39 -2.32
C VAL A 122 -9.05 -8.12 -3.82
N MET A 123 -9.02 -6.87 -4.23
CA MET A 123 -8.91 -6.47 -5.63
C MET A 123 -7.48 -6.08 -5.93
N GLY A 124 -6.83 -6.89 -6.75
CA GLY A 124 -5.44 -6.71 -7.17
C GLY A 124 -5.28 -5.68 -8.28
N ILE A 125 -4.05 -5.23 -8.46
CA ILE A 125 -3.63 -4.29 -9.50
C ILE A 125 -2.57 -4.93 -10.41
N TRP A 126 -2.33 -4.34 -11.56
CA TRP A 126 -1.47 -4.89 -12.61
C TRP A 126 0.03 -4.64 -12.42
N ASN A 127 0.45 -3.55 -11.77
CA ASN A 127 1.86 -3.12 -11.80
C ASN A 127 2.82 -3.99 -10.96
N PHE A 128 2.36 -4.54 -9.84
CA PHE A 128 3.02 -5.60 -9.05
C PHE A 128 1.95 -6.61 -8.63
N PRO A 129 1.49 -7.42 -9.60
CA PRO A 129 0.22 -8.15 -9.47
C PRO A 129 0.23 -9.22 -8.39
N ILE A 130 1.39 -9.80 -8.08
CA ILE A 130 1.50 -10.78 -7.00
C ILE A 130 1.69 -10.10 -5.65
N ASN A 131 2.63 -9.18 -5.53
CA ASN A 131 2.88 -8.48 -4.27
C ASN A 131 1.62 -7.80 -3.72
N LEU A 132 1.02 -6.91 -4.55
CA LEU A 132 -0.09 -6.06 -4.11
C LEU A 132 -1.44 -6.79 -4.01
N THR A 133 -1.49 -8.04 -4.45
CA THR A 133 -2.66 -8.92 -4.31
C THR A 133 -2.44 -9.97 -3.22
N ALA A 134 -1.30 -10.67 -3.28
CA ALA A 134 -1.06 -11.81 -2.42
C ALA A 134 -0.73 -11.41 -0.97
N ILE A 135 -0.03 -10.29 -0.72
CA ILE A 135 0.28 -9.87 0.66
C ILE A 135 -0.99 -9.47 1.45
N PRO A 136 -1.94 -8.68 0.90
CA PRO A 136 -3.22 -8.46 1.58
C PRO A 136 -4.02 -9.74 1.79
N ALA A 137 -4.07 -10.64 0.79
CA ALA A 137 -4.75 -11.93 0.92
C ALA A 137 -4.10 -12.82 2.00
N LEU A 138 -2.77 -12.90 2.04
CA LEU A 138 -2.00 -13.56 3.09
C LEU A 138 -2.34 -13.01 4.48
N SER A 139 -2.41 -11.69 4.60
CA SER A 139 -2.76 -11.01 5.85
C SER A 139 -4.18 -11.35 6.31
N ALA A 140 -5.13 -11.43 5.37
CA ALA A 140 -6.51 -11.82 5.65
C ALA A 140 -6.62 -13.30 6.06
N LEU A 141 -5.87 -14.21 5.42
CA LEU A 141 -5.76 -15.62 5.81
C LEU A 141 -5.13 -15.78 7.21
N ALA A 142 -4.05 -15.03 7.48
CA ALA A 142 -3.41 -15.00 8.80
C ALA A 142 -4.36 -14.47 9.90
N ALA A 143 -5.22 -13.51 9.59
CA ALA A 143 -6.27 -13.04 10.48
C ALA A 143 -7.40 -14.07 10.68
N GLY A 144 -7.46 -15.13 9.85
CA GLY A 144 -8.41 -16.24 9.98
C GLY A 144 -9.66 -16.10 9.14
N ASN A 145 -9.66 -15.20 8.17
CA ASN A 145 -10.78 -14.99 7.26
C ASN A 145 -10.82 -16.03 6.14
N ARG A 146 -11.96 -16.08 5.43
CA ARG A 146 -12.09 -16.60 4.08
C ARG A 146 -11.77 -15.48 3.11
N VAL A 147 -11.22 -15.78 1.92
CA VAL A 147 -10.74 -14.75 1.02
C VAL A 147 -11.25 -14.99 -0.40
N MET A 148 -11.74 -13.93 -1.01
CA MET A 148 -11.99 -13.85 -2.45
C MET A 148 -11.01 -12.86 -3.06
N ILE A 149 -10.33 -13.23 -4.12
CA ILE A 149 -9.38 -12.40 -4.85
C ILE A 149 -9.93 -12.08 -6.23
N LYS A 150 -9.92 -10.82 -6.66
CA LYS A 150 -10.14 -10.41 -8.05
C LYS A 150 -8.82 -9.91 -8.61
N MET A 151 -8.25 -10.65 -9.56
CA MET A 151 -7.04 -10.25 -10.28
C MET A 151 -7.35 -9.14 -11.28
N SER A 152 -6.36 -8.29 -11.56
CA SER A 152 -6.51 -7.26 -12.59
C SER A 152 -6.72 -7.85 -13.98
N GLU A 153 -7.58 -7.24 -14.76
CA GLU A 153 -7.84 -7.55 -16.17
C GLU A 153 -6.68 -7.21 -17.11
N GLU A 154 -5.79 -6.32 -16.69
CA GLU A 154 -4.63 -5.89 -17.46
C GLU A 154 -3.49 -6.93 -17.49
N VAL A 155 -3.56 -7.97 -16.66
CA VAL A 155 -2.53 -9.01 -16.54
C VAL A 155 -3.16 -10.41 -16.60
N PRO A 156 -3.78 -10.77 -17.73
CA PRO A 156 -4.55 -12.01 -17.85
C PRO A 156 -3.71 -13.28 -17.76
N ALA A 157 -2.49 -13.30 -18.30
CA ALA A 157 -1.59 -14.46 -18.22
C ALA A 157 -1.14 -14.71 -16.78
N THR A 158 -0.72 -13.66 -16.08
CA THR A 158 -0.37 -13.73 -14.65
C THR A 158 -1.57 -14.16 -13.81
N ALA A 159 -2.76 -13.62 -14.11
CA ALA A 159 -3.99 -13.98 -13.40
C ALA A 159 -4.35 -15.46 -13.56
N GLU A 160 -4.15 -16.03 -14.74
CA GLU A 160 -4.40 -17.46 -15.00
C GLU A 160 -3.43 -18.35 -14.23
N VAL A 161 -2.12 -18.06 -14.28
CA VAL A 161 -1.10 -18.85 -13.54
C VAL A 161 -1.37 -18.76 -12.03
N PHE A 162 -1.64 -17.57 -11.50
CA PHE A 162 -1.93 -17.37 -10.09
C PHE A 162 -3.23 -18.07 -9.66
N ALA A 163 -4.29 -17.99 -10.46
CA ALA A 163 -5.56 -18.64 -10.16
C ALA A 163 -5.43 -20.16 -10.11
N ASN A 164 -4.70 -20.76 -11.08
CA ASN A 164 -4.45 -22.20 -11.11
C ASN A 164 -3.63 -22.64 -9.89
N ALA A 165 -2.57 -21.93 -9.54
CA ALA A 165 -1.73 -22.22 -8.38
C ALA A 165 -2.52 -22.18 -7.07
N VAL A 166 -3.43 -21.21 -6.92
CA VAL A 166 -4.31 -21.10 -5.75
C VAL A 166 -5.36 -22.23 -5.73
N HIS A 167 -5.98 -22.53 -6.88
CA HIS A 167 -6.99 -23.59 -7.00
C HIS A 167 -6.43 -24.98 -6.64
N ASP A 168 -5.18 -25.26 -7.01
CA ASP A 168 -4.51 -26.51 -6.66
C ASP A 168 -4.21 -26.64 -5.15
N ALA A 169 -4.12 -25.52 -4.44
CA ALA A 169 -3.74 -25.47 -3.03
C ALA A 169 -4.92 -25.27 -2.06
N PHE A 170 -6.06 -24.75 -2.54
CA PHE A 170 -7.18 -24.36 -1.69
C PHE A 170 -8.53 -24.77 -2.27
N ASP A 171 -9.41 -25.20 -1.39
CA ASP A 171 -10.83 -25.31 -1.70
C ASP A 171 -11.43 -23.89 -1.85
N VAL A 172 -12.42 -23.76 -2.74
CA VAL A 172 -13.15 -22.50 -2.97
C VAL A 172 -13.78 -21.92 -1.70
N GLU A 173 -14.11 -22.77 -0.74
CA GLU A 173 -14.62 -22.39 0.57
C GLU A 173 -13.57 -21.67 1.44
N GLU A 174 -12.27 -21.81 1.17
CA GLU A 174 -11.19 -21.17 1.92
C GLU A 174 -10.66 -19.93 1.21
N LEU A 175 -10.30 -20.09 -0.06
CA LEU A 175 -9.70 -19.05 -0.90
C LEU A 175 -10.15 -19.25 -2.34
N ALA A 176 -10.69 -18.21 -2.96
CA ALA A 176 -11.12 -18.24 -4.35
C ALA A 176 -10.46 -17.10 -5.13
N VAL A 177 -10.05 -17.37 -6.36
CA VAL A 177 -9.55 -16.37 -7.30
C VAL A 177 -10.55 -16.19 -8.44
N VAL A 178 -10.90 -14.94 -8.70
CA VAL A 178 -11.81 -14.51 -9.77
C VAL A 178 -10.99 -13.76 -10.80
N THR A 179 -11.12 -14.15 -12.05
CA THR A 179 -10.58 -13.45 -13.22
C THR A 179 -11.73 -12.86 -14.03
N GLY A 180 -11.45 -11.96 -14.93
CA GLY A 180 -12.46 -11.36 -15.81
C GLY A 180 -12.23 -9.86 -15.98
N ASP A 181 -13.10 -9.24 -16.77
CA ASP A 181 -13.00 -7.86 -17.21
C ASP A 181 -13.47 -6.83 -16.15
N VAL A 182 -13.60 -5.58 -16.59
CA VAL A 182 -14.03 -4.46 -15.73
C VAL A 182 -15.46 -4.64 -15.19
N GLU A 183 -16.34 -5.35 -15.90
CA GLU A 183 -17.70 -5.61 -15.42
C GLU A 183 -17.68 -6.60 -14.25
N VAL A 184 -16.81 -7.63 -14.32
CA VAL A 184 -16.55 -8.54 -13.19
C VAL A 184 -15.96 -7.77 -11.99
N SER A 185 -15.08 -6.82 -12.21
CA SER A 185 -14.53 -5.94 -11.15
C SER A 185 -15.61 -5.09 -10.49
N LYS A 186 -16.56 -4.55 -11.26
CA LYS A 186 -17.72 -3.80 -10.74
C LYS A 186 -18.66 -4.69 -9.93
N GLU A 187 -18.97 -5.89 -10.42
CA GLU A 187 -19.76 -6.86 -9.68
C GLU A 187 -19.09 -7.27 -8.37
N PHE A 188 -17.78 -7.57 -8.41
CA PHE A 188 -16.99 -7.93 -7.22
C PHE A 188 -17.03 -6.84 -6.16
N SER A 189 -16.85 -5.57 -6.53
CA SER A 189 -16.88 -4.44 -5.61
C SER A 189 -18.26 -4.21 -4.98
N SER A 190 -19.32 -4.76 -5.59
CA SER A 190 -20.70 -4.67 -5.12
C SER A 190 -21.13 -5.85 -4.24
N LEU A 191 -20.26 -6.85 -4.03
CA LEU A 191 -20.56 -7.97 -3.14
C LEU A 191 -20.66 -7.51 -1.69
N ALA A 192 -21.56 -8.13 -0.92
CA ALA A 192 -21.73 -7.84 0.50
C ALA A 192 -20.61 -8.52 1.34
N LEU A 193 -19.36 -8.17 1.11
CA LEU A 193 -18.20 -8.67 1.82
C LEU A 193 -18.11 -8.11 3.26
N ASP A 194 -17.36 -8.76 4.13
CA ASP A 194 -17.11 -8.28 5.49
C ASP A 194 -15.96 -7.26 5.54
N HIS A 195 -15.11 -7.22 4.50
CA HIS A 195 -14.12 -6.18 4.21
C HIS A 195 -13.70 -6.26 2.76
N LEU A 196 -13.37 -5.12 2.16
CA LEU A 196 -12.83 -5.05 0.80
C LEU A 196 -11.50 -4.28 0.80
N PHE A 197 -10.43 -4.93 0.36
CA PHE A 197 -9.13 -4.32 0.12
C PHE A 197 -8.98 -4.04 -1.38
N PHE A 198 -8.61 -2.84 -1.73
CA PHE A 198 -8.42 -2.39 -3.10
C PHE A 198 -7.09 -1.65 -3.25
N THR A 199 -6.35 -1.96 -4.31
CA THR A 199 -5.19 -1.20 -4.76
C THR A 199 -5.44 -0.69 -6.17
N GLY A 200 -5.22 0.62 -6.41
CA GLY A 200 -5.43 1.21 -7.72
C GLY A 200 -5.36 2.73 -7.74
N SER A 201 -5.95 3.35 -8.78
CA SER A 201 -6.03 4.82 -8.86
C SER A 201 -7.08 5.39 -7.90
N ALA A 202 -6.91 6.65 -7.50
CA ALA A 202 -7.86 7.35 -6.62
C ALA A 202 -9.27 7.40 -7.21
N GLN A 203 -9.39 7.57 -8.53
CA GLN A 203 -10.68 7.58 -9.22
C GLN A 203 -11.40 6.24 -9.10
N VAL A 204 -10.70 5.13 -9.37
CA VAL A 204 -11.30 3.78 -9.25
C VAL A 204 -11.55 3.43 -7.79
N GLY A 205 -10.65 3.79 -6.87
CA GLY A 205 -10.86 3.60 -5.43
C GLY A 205 -12.11 4.27 -4.89
N SER A 206 -12.41 5.48 -5.36
CA SER A 206 -13.67 6.18 -5.05
C SER A 206 -14.90 5.43 -5.56
N ALA A 207 -14.85 4.88 -6.76
CA ALA A 207 -15.94 4.07 -7.34
C ALA A 207 -16.14 2.77 -6.55
N VAL A 208 -15.06 2.06 -6.20
CA VAL A 208 -15.07 0.83 -5.39
C VAL A 208 -15.67 1.11 -4.01
N MET A 209 -15.22 2.17 -3.33
CA MET A 209 -15.76 2.58 -2.04
C MET A 209 -17.26 2.90 -2.12
N SER A 210 -17.68 3.58 -3.19
CA SER A 210 -19.09 3.92 -3.42
C SER A 210 -19.95 2.66 -3.64
N ALA A 211 -19.41 1.64 -4.33
CA ALA A 211 -20.10 0.37 -4.53
C ALA A 211 -20.20 -0.41 -3.20
N ALA A 212 -19.10 -0.52 -2.45
CA ALA A 212 -19.04 -1.21 -1.16
C ALA A 212 -19.95 -0.58 -0.09
N ALA A 213 -20.11 0.74 -0.12
CA ALA A 213 -20.94 1.48 0.83
C ALA A 213 -22.42 1.05 0.82
N LYS A 214 -22.94 0.52 -0.29
CA LYS A 214 -24.33 0.02 -0.40
C LYS A 214 -24.59 -1.14 0.55
N ASN A 215 -23.57 -1.92 0.88
CA ASN A 215 -23.62 -3.04 1.80
C ASN A 215 -23.00 -2.73 3.17
N LEU A 216 -22.59 -1.49 3.41
CA LEU A 216 -21.80 -1.10 4.59
C LEU A 216 -20.49 -1.88 4.72
N THR A 217 -19.94 -2.37 3.60
CA THR A 217 -18.67 -3.08 3.57
C THR A 217 -17.53 -2.08 3.87
N PRO A 218 -16.75 -2.29 4.95
CA PRO A 218 -15.56 -1.48 5.21
C PRO A 218 -14.51 -1.67 4.11
N VAL A 219 -13.77 -0.60 3.78
CA VAL A 219 -12.73 -0.66 2.75
C VAL A 219 -11.36 -0.28 3.30
N THR A 220 -10.32 -0.89 2.75
CA THR A 220 -8.93 -0.40 2.79
C THR A 220 -8.56 -0.05 1.36
N LEU A 221 -8.05 1.17 1.16
CA LEU A 221 -7.70 1.70 -0.16
C LEU A 221 -6.21 2.04 -0.18
N GLU A 222 -5.49 1.40 -1.08
CA GLU A 222 -4.09 1.68 -1.38
C GLU A 222 -4.02 2.37 -2.75
N LEU A 223 -3.76 3.65 -2.73
CA LEU A 223 -3.82 4.51 -3.91
C LEU A 223 -2.44 5.10 -4.20
N GLY A 224 -2.30 5.75 -5.34
CA GLY A 224 -1.07 6.43 -5.70
C GLY A 224 -0.97 7.86 -5.17
N GLY A 225 -0.26 8.68 -5.89
CA GLY A 225 -0.11 10.11 -5.63
C GLY A 225 1.22 10.65 -6.15
N LYS A 226 1.36 11.96 -6.13
CA LYS A 226 2.59 12.63 -6.53
C LYS A 226 3.62 12.59 -5.41
N ASN A 227 4.44 11.53 -5.39
CA ASN A 227 5.40 11.31 -4.31
C ASN A 227 6.57 12.30 -4.39
N PRO A 228 6.72 13.19 -3.40
CA PRO A 228 7.81 14.14 -3.39
C PRO A 228 9.11 13.49 -2.91
N VAL A 229 10.19 13.85 -3.58
CA VAL A 229 11.56 13.62 -3.11
C VAL A 229 12.19 14.96 -2.78
N VAL A 230 12.62 15.15 -1.55
CA VAL A 230 13.32 16.37 -1.13
C VAL A 230 14.81 16.06 -0.96
N VAL A 231 15.64 16.72 -1.74
CA VAL A 231 17.10 16.72 -1.58
C VAL A 231 17.47 17.77 -0.56
N ALA A 232 18.11 17.37 0.55
CA ALA A 232 18.41 18.24 1.68
C ALA A 232 19.25 19.46 1.30
N PRO A 233 19.07 20.65 1.94
CA PRO A 233 19.90 21.83 1.72
C PRO A 233 21.40 21.57 1.90
N SER A 234 21.78 20.67 2.81
CA SER A 234 23.16 20.26 3.04
C SER A 234 23.84 19.63 1.80
N SER A 235 23.09 19.27 0.77
CA SER A 235 23.63 18.76 -0.51
C SER A 235 24.41 19.82 -1.29
N ILE A 236 24.11 21.11 -1.10
CA ILE A 236 24.82 22.24 -1.72
C ILE A 236 26.32 22.14 -1.47
N SER A 237 26.72 21.84 -0.23
CA SER A 237 28.11 21.73 0.18
C SER A 237 28.69 20.29 0.14
N LYS A 238 27.87 19.29 -0.14
CA LYS A 238 28.23 17.86 -0.10
C LYS A 238 27.95 17.17 -1.42
N ARG A 239 28.82 17.39 -2.42
CA ARG A 239 28.69 16.81 -3.77
C ARG A 239 28.45 15.31 -3.79
N ALA A 240 29.07 14.53 -2.91
CA ALA A 240 28.87 13.09 -2.82
C ALA A 240 27.44 12.70 -2.34
N GLN A 241 26.78 13.55 -1.55
CA GLN A 241 25.40 13.35 -1.16
C GLN A 241 24.46 13.62 -2.34
N LEU A 242 24.66 14.74 -3.04
CA LEU A 242 23.90 15.07 -4.26
C LEU A 242 24.00 13.98 -5.31
N HIS A 243 25.23 13.52 -5.58
CA HIS A 243 25.47 12.43 -6.54
C HIS A 243 24.71 11.14 -6.16
N ARG A 244 24.78 10.71 -4.89
CA ARG A 244 24.02 9.53 -4.42
C ARG A 244 22.50 9.72 -4.53
N ALA A 245 22.00 10.91 -4.23
CA ALA A 245 20.58 11.22 -4.36
C ALA A 245 20.15 11.10 -5.83
N ALA A 246 20.84 11.76 -6.73
CA ALA A 246 20.55 11.73 -8.16
C ALA A 246 20.61 10.31 -8.74
N GLN A 247 21.64 9.52 -8.39
CA GLN A 247 21.75 8.14 -8.83
C GLN A 247 20.57 7.29 -8.38
N ARG A 248 20.20 7.36 -7.09
CA ARG A 248 19.10 6.56 -6.53
C ARG A 248 17.75 6.95 -7.14
N VAL A 249 17.49 8.24 -7.30
CA VAL A 249 16.27 8.73 -7.94
C VAL A 249 16.20 8.30 -9.42
N ALA A 250 17.32 8.44 -10.15
CA ALA A 250 17.40 8.03 -11.55
C ALA A 250 17.11 6.54 -11.75
N VAL A 251 17.71 5.67 -10.92
CA VAL A 251 17.48 4.21 -10.98
C VAL A 251 16.06 3.87 -10.51
N ALA A 252 15.59 4.49 -9.43
CA ALA A 252 14.25 4.26 -8.92
C ALA A 252 13.16 4.50 -9.98
N ARG A 253 13.34 5.53 -10.82
CA ARG A 253 12.37 5.85 -11.87
C ARG A 253 12.40 4.88 -13.05
N LEU A 254 13.45 4.09 -13.21
CA LEU A 254 13.54 3.05 -14.25
C LEU A 254 12.88 1.73 -13.84
N ILE A 255 12.75 1.47 -12.53
CA ILE A 255 12.16 0.22 -12.04
C ILE A 255 10.72 0.14 -12.52
N ASN A 256 10.38 -0.96 -13.20
CA ASN A 256 9.08 -1.19 -13.81
C ASN A 256 8.62 -0.03 -14.72
N ALA A 257 9.54 0.63 -15.41
CA ALA A 257 9.32 1.87 -16.20
C ALA A 257 8.65 3.01 -15.40
N GLY A 258 8.93 3.13 -14.10
CA GLY A 258 8.30 4.12 -13.23
C GLY A 258 6.84 3.83 -12.86
N GLN A 259 6.32 2.68 -13.24
CA GLN A 259 4.94 2.24 -12.98
C GLN A 259 4.82 1.67 -11.56
N ALA A 260 5.09 2.51 -10.55
CA ALA A 260 5.03 2.14 -9.14
C ALA A 260 4.41 3.28 -8.32
N CYS A 261 3.44 2.93 -7.46
CA CYS A 261 2.73 3.87 -6.59
C CYS A 261 3.65 4.64 -5.61
N ILE A 262 4.87 4.14 -5.37
CA ILE A 262 5.91 4.75 -4.52
C ILE A 262 7.04 5.39 -5.34
N ALA A 263 6.96 5.38 -6.67
CA ALA A 263 8.03 5.95 -7.51
C ALA A 263 8.20 7.46 -7.24
N PRO A 264 9.44 7.97 -7.25
CA PRO A 264 9.70 9.39 -7.18
C PRO A 264 8.99 10.14 -8.32
N ASP A 265 8.14 11.10 -8.04
CA ASP A 265 7.36 11.82 -9.05
C ASP A 265 7.82 13.28 -9.16
N ASP A 266 7.70 14.06 -8.08
CA ASP A 266 8.19 15.42 -7.96
C ASP A 266 9.51 15.46 -7.17
N ILE A 267 10.55 16.01 -7.77
CA ILE A 267 11.90 16.05 -7.17
C ILE A 267 12.27 17.48 -6.83
N TYR A 268 12.29 17.80 -5.54
CA TYR A 268 12.64 19.11 -5.02
C TYR A 268 14.13 19.17 -4.68
N VAL A 269 14.86 20.08 -5.33
CA VAL A 269 16.31 20.21 -5.21
C VAL A 269 16.66 21.65 -4.90
N PRO A 270 17.59 21.94 -3.96
CA PRO A 270 18.04 23.32 -3.76
C PRO A 270 18.47 23.97 -5.07
N THR A 271 18.04 25.20 -5.33
CA THR A 271 18.24 25.90 -6.62
C THR A 271 19.71 25.87 -7.06
N GLU A 272 20.65 26.07 -6.14
CA GLU A 272 22.09 26.03 -6.42
C GLU A 272 22.58 24.65 -6.90
N SER A 273 21.87 23.58 -6.52
CA SER A 273 22.24 22.18 -6.85
C SER A 273 21.42 21.60 -8.00
N ALA A 274 20.33 22.23 -8.43
CA ALA A 274 19.37 21.67 -9.39
C ALA A 274 20.01 21.28 -10.72
N ARG A 275 20.82 22.16 -11.30
CA ARG A 275 21.55 21.86 -12.54
C ARG A 275 22.48 20.66 -12.40
N ALA A 276 23.24 20.60 -11.29
CA ALA A 276 24.17 19.50 -11.06
C ALA A 276 23.43 18.19 -10.79
N PHE A 277 22.29 18.25 -10.10
CA PHE A 277 21.43 17.08 -9.88
C PHE A 277 20.93 16.48 -11.21
N VAL A 278 20.38 17.31 -12.08
CA VAL A 278 19.89 16.88 -13.41
C VAL A 278 21.01 16.29 -14.25
N GLN A 279 22.21 16.91 -14.25
CA GLN A 279 23.37 16.36 -14.94
C GLN A 279 23.77 14.96 -14.41
N GLU A 280 23.71 14.74 -13.12
CA GLU A 280 24.02 13.42 -12.51
C GLU A 280 22.92 12.39 -12.82
N VAL A 281 21.65 12.79 -12.90
CA VAL A 281 20.53 11.93 -13.35
C VAL A 281 20.82 11.45 -14.78
N PHE A 282 21.10 12.38 -15.71
CA PHE A 282 21.44 12.03 -17.09
C PHE A 282 22.72 11.21 -17.21
N SER A 283 23.74 11.51 -16.40
CA SER A 283 24.97 10.70 -16.33
C SER A 283 24.68 9.27 -15.88
N THR A 284 23.75 9.09 -14.96
CA THR A 284 23.32 7.77 -14.49
C THR A 284 22.57 7.02 -15.58
N TRP A 285 21.57 7.65 -16.21
CA TRP A 285 20.82 7.06 -17.31
C TRP A 285 21.71 6.77 -18.52
N GLY A 286 22.68 7.62 -18.82
CA GLY A 286 23.66 7.40 -19.90
C GLY A 286 24.53 6.15 -19.71
N ARG A 287 24.63 5.63 -18.49
CA ARG A 287 25.30 4.34 -18.20
C ARG A 287 24.33 3.17 -18.13
N VAL A 288 23.20 3.35 -17.43
CA VAL A 288 22.27 2.27 -17.11
C VAL A 288 21.40 1.90 -18.32
N VAL A 289 20.88 2.88 -19.04
CA VAL A 289 19.94 2.62 -20.14
C VAL A 289 20.54 1.82 -21.29
N PRO A 290 21.77 2.13 -21.79
CA PRO A 290 22.42 1.28 -22.78
C PRO A 290 22.62 -0.18 -22.32
N GLU A 291 23.02 -0.39 -21.06
CA GLU A 291 23.18 -1.74 -20.51
C GLU A 291 21.87 -2.51 -20.45
N LEU A 292 20.76 -1.83 -20.10
CA LEU A 292 19.42 -2.43 -20.10
C LEU A 292 18.99 -2.84 -21.51
N PHE A 293 19.25 -2.00 -22.54
CA PHE A 293 18.98 -2.36 -23.93
C PHE A 293 19.85 -3.53 -24.42
N GLU A 294 21.15 -3.54 -24.09
CA GLU A 294 22.05 -4.62 -24.48
C GLU A 294 21.67 -5.97 -23.88
N ARG A 295 21.05 -5.96 -22.69
CA ARG A 295 20.60 -7.17 -21.99
C ARG A 295 19.14 -7.53 -22.27
N ASP A 296 18.45 -6.74 -23.09
CA ASP A 296 17.01 -6.86 -23.26
C ASP A 296 16.25 -6.77 -21.91
N GLU A 297 16.65 -5.82 -21.05
CA GLU A 297 16.08 -5.61 -19.71
C GLU A 297 15.34 -4.26 -19.58
N MET A 298 15.06 -3.55 -20.70
CA MET A 298 14.28 -2.32 -20.67
C MET A 298 12.82 -2.64 -20.39
N PRO A 299 12.27 -2.19 -19.25
CA PRO A 299 10.87 -2.43 -18.95
C PRO A 299 9.95 -1.62 -19.86
N THR A 300 8.83 -2.22 -20.25
CA THR A 300 7.80 -1.59 -21.09
C THR A 300 6.65 -1.02 -20.26
N LEU A 301 5.92 -0.08 -20.83
CA LEU A 301 4.63 0.34 -20.27
C LEU A 301 3.60 -0.75 -20.54
N ILE A 302 2.62 -0.90 -19.61
CA ILE A 302 1.67 -2.01 -19.62
C ILE A 302 0.84 -2.08 -20.92
N ASN A 303 0.40 -0.93 -21.44
CA ASN A 303 -0.42 -0.85 -22.64
C ASN A 303 -0.22 0.48 -23.40
N ASP A 304 -0.80 0.59 -24.58
CA ASP A 304 -0.70 1.77 -25.43
C ASP A 304 -1.38 2.99 -24.77
N ALA A 305 -2.48 2.80 -24.05
CA ALA A 305 -3.17 3.89 -23.36
C ALA A 305 -2.30 4.55 -22.28
N ALA A 306 -1.49 3.76 -21.55
CA ALA A 306 -0.51 4.29 -20.61
C ALA A 306 0.58 5.10 -21.31
N TYR A 307 1.07 4.62 -22.47
CA TYR A 307 2.04 5.35 -23.27
C TYR A 307 1.48 6.69 -23.76
N GLU A 308 0.29 6.68 -24.34
CA GLU A 308 -0.38 7.87 -24.89
C GLU A 308 -0.69 8.89 -23.78
N ARG A 309 -1.16 8.46 -22.63
CA ARG A 309 -1.42 9.34 -21.48
C ARG A 309 -0.17 10.09 -21.03
N ILE A 310 0.96 9.38 -20.90
CA ILE A 310 2.22 10.03 -20.47
C ILE A 310 2.74 10.97 -21.58
N THR A 311 2.59 10.57 -22.84
CA THR A 311 2.94 11.44 -23.99
C THR A 311 2.15 12.74 -23.95
N ALA A 312 0.83 12.66 -23.71
CA ALA A 312 -0.02 13.85 -23.59
C ALA A 312 0.39 14.77 -22.42
N LEU A 313 0.79 14.21 -21.26
CA LEU A 313 1.33 15.02 -20.15
C LEU A 313 2.63 15.75 -20.52
N LEU A 314 3.50 15.13 -21.31
CA LEU A 314 4.75 15.74 -21.77
C LEU A 314 4.50 16.83 -22.83
N GLU A 315 3.55 16.60 -23.74
CA GLU A 315 3.13 17.55 -24.76
C GLU A 315 2.47 18.78 -24.12
N ASP A 316 1.53 18.59 -23.20
CA ASP A 316 0.90 19.66 -22.42
C ASP A 316 1.94 20.52 -21.69
N ALA A 317 2.89 19.87 -21.01
CA ALA A 317 3.95 20.57 -20.30
C ALA A 317 4.83 21.39 -21.23
N ALA A 318 5.20 20.83 -22.41
CA ALA A 318 6.02 21.53 -23.40
C ALA A 318 5.28 22.72 -24.04
N GLU A 319 4.01 22.56 -24.40
CA GLU A 319 3.15 23.62 -24.94
C GLU A 319 2.98 24.78 -23.96
N LYS A 320 2.92 24.49 -22.66
CA LYS A 320 2.83 25.49 -21.58
C LYS A 320 4.19 26.04 -21.13
N GLY A 321 5.28 25.66 -21.79
CA GLY A 321 6.60 26.27 -21.64
C GLY A 321 7.58 25.53 -20.74
N ALA A 322 7.27 24.32 -20.29
CA ALA A 322 8.22 23.47 -19.57
C ALA A 322 9.33 22.97 -20.53
N GLN A 323 10.50 22.72 -19.96
CA GLN A 323 11.62 22.13 -20.69
C GLN A 323 11.59 20.61 -20.53
N VAL A 324 11.27 19.88 -21.60
CA VAL A 324 11.25 18.42 -21.65
C VAL A 324 12.59 17.92 -22.16
N LEU A 325 13.32 17.15 -21.34
CA LEU A 325 14.67 16.65 -21.62
C LEU A 325 14.68 15.12 -21.60
N THR A 326 14.92 14.50 -22.75
CA THR A 326 14.92 13.03 -22.90
C THR A 326 16.35 12.47 -22.94
N ALA A 327 16.57 11.35 -22.23
CA ALA A 327 17.88 10.73 -22.09
C ALA A 327 18.37 10.03 -23.36
N VAL A 328 17.46 9.51 -24.18
CA VAL A 328 17.76 8.81 -25.42
C VAL A 328 17.38 9.71 -26.59
N ARG A 329 18.32 10.00 -27.46
CA ARG A 329 18.07 10.65 -28.75
C ARG A 329 18.11 9.59 -29.84
N SER A 330 16.98 9.29 -30.40
CA SER A 330 16.85 8.45 -31.59
C SER A 330 16.36 9.30 -32.77
N ASP A 331 16.65 8.86 -34.00
CA ASP A 331 15.98 9.37 -35.18
C ASP A 331 14.50 8.97 -35.22
N GLU A 332 13.73 9.46 -36.19
CA GLU A 332 12.29 9.16 -36.26
C GLU A 332 12.00 7.65 -36.30
N SER A 333 12.81 6.87 -37.02
CA SER A 333 12.63 5.42 -37.13
C SER A 333 12.89 4.71 -35.80
N GLY A 334 13.86 5.20 -35.02
CA GLY A 334 14.15 4.70 -33.66
C GLY A 334 13.05 5.08 -32.65
N GLN A 335 12.43 6.26 -32.78
CA GLN A 335 11.29 6.67 -31.95
C GLN A 335 10.07 5.80 -32.23
N ASP A 336 9.76 5.53 -33.49
CA ASP A 336 8.66 4.64 -33.87
C ASP A 336 8.85 3.21 -33.33
N ALA A 337 10.09 2.70 -33.37
CA ALA A 337 10.42 1.38 -32.80
C ALA A 337 10.21 1.33 -31.29
N LEU A 338 10.68 2.35 -30.56
CA LEU A 338 10.48 2.45 -29.12
C LEU A 338 8.98 2.55 -28.77
N ARG A 339 8.21 3.36 -29.50
CA ARG A 339 6.77 3.48 -29.32
C ARG A 339 6.05 2.15 -29.57
N SER A 340 6.37 1.47 -30.67
CA SER A 340 5.78 0.17 -30.99
C SER A 340 6.08 -0.90 -29.94
N ALA A 341 7.23 -0.81 -29.29
CA ALA A 341 7.60 -1.66 -28.16
C ALA A 341 7.08 -1.14 -26.81
N ARG A 342 6.38 -0.01 -26.77
CA ARG A 342 5.94 0.68 -25.54
C ARG A 342 7.09 1.01 -24.58
N ILE A 343 8.28 1.21 -25.09
CA ILE A 343 9.46 1.66 -24.35
C ILE A 343 9.49 3.18 -24.35
N MET A 344 9.22 3.81 -23.21
CA MET A 344 9.30 5.25 -23.07
C MET A 344 10.70 5.66 -22.60
N PRO A 345 11.38 6.55 -23.35
CA PRO A 345 12.69 7.03 -22.90
C PRO A 345 12.62 7.81 -21.59
N PRO A 346 13.56 7.59 -20.65
CA PRO A 346 13.63 8.35 -19.42
C PRO A 346 13.74 9.85 -19.68
N THR A 347 12.90 10.62 -19.02
CA THR A 347 12.70 12.06 -19.30
C THR A 347 12.71 12.88 -18.01
N VAL A 348 13.29 14.07 -18.05
CA VAL A 348 13.22 15.09 -17.00
C VAL A 348 12.40 16.27 -17.54
N VAL A 349 11.46 16.77 -16.74
CA VAL A 349 10.68 17.97 -17.02
C VAL A 349 11.09 19.06 -16.02
N LEU A 350 11.46 20.23 -16.52
CA LEU A 350 11.85 21.40 -15.73
C LEU A 350 10.89 22.56 -15.98
N GLY A 351 10.66 23.39 -14.97
CA GLY A 351 9.80 24.55 -15.08
C GLY A 351 8.32 24.20 -15.11
N VAL A 352 7.94 23.12 -14.43
CA VAL A 352 6.53 22.77 -14.24
C VAL A 352 5.82 23.84 -13.43
N THR A 353 4.63 24.22 -13.89
CA THR A 353 3.73 25.19 -13.23
C THR A 353 2.38 24.55 -12.93
N ASP A 354 1.60 25.13 -12.04
CA ASP A 354 0.26 24.63 -11.67
C ASP A 354 -0.76 24.67 -12.83
N GLU A 355 -0.44 25.29 -13.97
CA GLU A 355 -1.30 25.24 -15.16
C GLU A 355 -1.12 23.96 -15.99
N MET A 356 -0.10 23.16 -15.69
CA MET A 356 0.26 21.94 -16.42
C MET A 356 -0.39 20.71 -15.79
N ASP A 357 -0.88 19.80 -16.62
CA ASP A 357 -1.53 18.56 -16.12
C ASP A 357 -0.55 17.69 -15.33
N ILE A 358 0.72 17.67 -15.71
CA ILE A 358 1.79 16.94 -15.01
C ILE A 358 2.01 17.42 -13.56
N ALA A 359 1.58 18.64 -13.21
CA ALA A 359 1.65 19.16 -11.84
C ALA A 359 0.64 18.48 -10.90
N HIS A 360 -0.45 17.94 -11.44
CA HIS A 360 -1.58 17.42 -10.71
C HIS A 360 -1.77 15.92 -10.83
N GLU A 361 -1.40 15.35 -11.99
CA GLU A 361 -1.55 13.92 -12.25
C GLU A 361 -0.29 13.14 -11.85
N GLU A 362 -0.48 11.97 -11.23
CA GLU A 362 0.60 10.99 -11.03
C GLU A 362 1.13 10.53 -12.39
N ILE A 363 2.43 10.66 -12.61
CA ILE A 363 3.02 10.39 -13.94
C ILE A 363 2.95 8.89 -14.27
N PHE A 364 3.30 8.02 -13.33
CA PHE A 364 3.28 6.55 -13.48
C PHE A 364 4.01 6.06 -14.74
N GLY A 365 5.19 6.63 -14.97
CA GLY A 365 6.05 6.38 -16.14
C GLY A 365 7.49 6.85 -15.88
N PRO A 366 8.44 6.65 -16.80
CA PRO A 366 9.87 6.95 -16.57
C PRO A 366 10.18 8.45 -16.72
N VAL A 367 9.40 9.31 -16.09
CA VAL A 367 9.51 10.77 -16.16
C VAL A 367 9.67 11.35 -14.76
N LEU A 368 10.58 12.30 -14.57
CA LEU A 368 10.84 13.05 -13.34
C LEU A 368 10.49 14.53 -13.55
N ALA A 369 9.60 15.09 -12.73
CA ALA A 369 9.40 16.53 -12.63
C ALA A 369 10.39 17.09 -11.59
N VAL A 370 11.28 18.01 -12.00
CA VAL A 370 12.31 18.55 -11.09
C VAL A 370 12.03 20.02 -10.80
N HIS A 371 11.89 20.33 -9.51
CA HIS A 371 11.52 21.62 -8.95
C HIS A 371 12.69 22.20 -8.13
N PRO A 372 13.29 23.31 -8.56
CA PRO A 372 14.22 24.05 -7.70
C PRO A 372 13.49 24.67 -6.51
N TYR A 373 14.10 24.66 -5.31
CA TYR A 373 13.60 25.40 -4.15
C TYR A 373 14.72 26.20 -3.48
N ASP A 374 14.39 27.34 -2.87
CA ASP A 374 15.33 28.23 -2.21
C ASP A 374 15.28 28.06 -0.68
N ASP A 375 14.08 27.98 -0.11
CA ASP A 375 13.87 27.83 1.33
C ASP A 375 13.17 26.50 1.64
N LEU A 376 13.64 25.80 2.66
CA LEU A 376 13.08 24.51 3.06
C LEU A 376 11.76 24.66 3.84
N ASP A 377 11.63 25.70 4.64
CA ASP A 377 10.42 25.90 5.45
C ASP A 377 9.25 26.28 4.52
N ASP A 378 9.49 27.14 3.51
CA ASP A 378 8.51 27.46 2.46
C ASP A 378 8.10 26.19 1.65
N LEU A 379 9.07 25.34 1.30
CA LEU A 379 8.79 24.08 0.63
C LEU A 379 7.95 23.13 1.49
N ILE A 380 8.24 23.04 2.79
CA ILE A 380 7.47 22.21 3.71
C ILE A 380 6.02 22.68 3.79
N ASP A 381 5.80 24.00 3.85
CA ASP A 381 4.47 24.59 3.86
C ASP A 381 3.73 24.31 2.54
N GLU A 382 4.41 24.45 1.38
CA GLU A 382 3.86 24.06 0.07
C GLU A 382 3.43 22.57 0.04
N LEU A 383 4.30 21.68 0.51
CA LEU A 383 4.02 20.24 0.53
C LEU A 383 2.90 19.86 1.50
N ALA A 384 2.73 20.63 2.58
CA ALA A 384 1.64 20.41 3.54
C ALA A 384 0.26 20.73 2.95
N ASP A 385 0.19 21.69 2.02
CA ASP A 385 -1.05 22.11 1.34
C ASP A 385 -1.42 21.19 0.15
N LYS A 386 -0.48 20.39 -0.38
CA LYS A 386 -0.73 19.45 -1.47
C LYS A 386 -1.51 18.22 -1.01
N PRO A 387 -2.20 17.52 -1.92
CA PRO A 387 -2.79 16.20 -1.64
C PRO A 387 -1.73 15.24 -1.07
N GLN A 388 -2.08 14.51 -0.01
CA GLN A 388 -1.14 13.66 0.70
C GLN A 388 -0.67 12.50 -0.18
N PRO A 389 0.64 12.35 -0.44
CA PRO A 389 1.21 11.29 -1.23
C PRO A 389 1.27 9.96 -0.45
N LEU A 390 1.48 8.86 -1.14
CA LEU A 390 1.70 7.56 -0.51
C LEU A 390 3.04 7.53 0.23
N VAL A 391 4.11 8.04 -0.38
CA VAL A 391 5.45 8.12 0.24
C VAL A 391 6.06 9.48 -0.02
N ALA A 392 6.63 10.09 1.03
CA ALA A 392 7.52 11.25 0.89
C ALA A 392 8.97 10.83 1.18
N SER A 393 9.92 11.23 0.35
CA SER A 393 11.31 10.81 0.45
C SER A 393 12.24 11.98 0.77
N TRP A 394 13.17 11.74 1.70
CA TRP A 394 14.22 12.67 2.09
C TRP A 394 15.61 12.15 1.70
N PHE A 395 16.35 12.87 0.90
CA PHE A 395 17.73 12.54 0.56
C PHE A 395 18.71 13.46 1.27
N GLY A 396 19.16 13.03 2.43
CA GLY A 396 20.01 13.82 3.31
C GLY A 396 20.34 13.15 4.63
N PRO A 397 21.04 13.88 5.52
CA PRO A 397 21.32 13.41 6.88
C PRO A 397 20.02 13.34 7.72
N LYS A 398 20.13 12.68 8.87
CA LYS A 398 19.07 12.69 9.90
C LYS A 398 19.38 13.82 10.90
N ASP A 399 19.04 15.04 10.53
CA ASP A 399 19.30 16.28 11.27
C ASP A 399 18.01 17.04 11.64
N ALA A 400 18.16 18.31 11.97
CA ALA A 400 17.03 19.18 12.30
C ALA A 400 16.10 19.40 11.09
N ASP A 401 16.67 19.56 9.89
CA ASP A 401 15.90 19.75 8.66
C ASP A 401 15.07 18.51 8.31
N TYR A 402 15.66 17.30 8.46
CA TYR A 402 14.89 16.06 8.36
C TYR A 402 13.75 15.99 9.37
N SER A 403 14.00 16.44 10.61
CA SER A 403 12.96 16.43 11.65
C SER A 403 11.83 17.41 11.34
N LYS A 404 12.15 18.60 10.79
CA LYS A 404 11.16 19.55 10.30
C LYS A 404 10.32 18.96 9.16
N PHE A 405 10.98 18.36 8.16
CA PHE A 405 10.31 17.70 7.04
C PHE A 405 9.32 16.63 7.51
N VAL A 406 9.75 15.72 8.40
CA VAL A 406 8.88 14.66 8.93
C VAL A 406 7.71 15.23 9.75
N ALA A 407 7.92 16.30 10.50
CA ALA A 407 6.88 16.89 11.34
C ALA A 407 5.93 17.82 10.55
N GLY A 408 6.43 18.48 9.49
CA GLY A 408 5.68 19.45 8.72
C GLY A 408 4.94 18.87 7.50
N THR A 409 5.31 17.66 7.05
CA THR A 409 4.64 17.01 5.90
C THR A 409 3.74 15.87 6.35
N ARG A 410 2.80 15.49 5.48
CA ARG A 410 1.87 14.41 5.73
C ARG A 410 1.83 13.45 4.53
N SER A 411 2.16 12.18 4.78
CA SER A 411 2.19 11.10 3.77
C SER A 411 1.85 9.76 4.42
N GLY A 412 1.58 8.73 3.63
CA GLY A 412 1.43 7.37 4.13
C GLY A 412 2.70 6.84 4.79
N GLY A 413 3.87 7.15 4.23
CA GLY A 413 5.17 6.81 4.80
C GLY A 413 6.25 7.83 4.48
N VAL A 414 7.35 7.81 5.24
CA VAL A 414 8.55 8.63 4.97
C VAL A 414 9.74 7.70 4.78
N ALA A 415 10.41 7.82 3.64
CA ALA A 415 11.66 7.13 3.35
C ALA A 415 12.85 8.09 3.43
N ARG A 416 14.00 7.63 3.93
CA ARG A 416 15.22 8.44 3.98
C ARG A 416 16.34 7.77 3.20
N ASN A 417 16.90 8.50 2.23
CA ASN A 417 17.97 8.02 1.34
C ASN A 417 17.61 6.75 0.55
N ASP A 418 16.33 6.48 0.40
CA ASP A 418 15.77 5.37 -0.37
C ASP A 418 14.32 5.68 -0.70
N TYR A 419 13.66 4.93 -1.58
CA TYR A 419 12.25 5.12 -1.91
C TYR A 419 11.39 3.88 -1.58
N ALA A 420 11.97 2.67 -1.63
CA ALA A 420 11.24 1.41 -1.51
C ALA A 420 11.30 0.78 -0.10
N LEU A 421 12.14 1.30 0.81
CA LEU A 421 12.36 0.67 2.12
C LEU A 421 11.10 0.50 2.94
N SER A 422 10.17 1.45 2.88
CA SER A 422 8.92 1.38 3.66
C SER A 422 8.04 0.22 3.23
N GLN A 423 8.05 -0.12 1.94
CA GLN A 423 7.27 -1.21 1.37
C GLN A 423 8.02 -2.56 1.44
N SER A 424 9.35 -2.53 1.36
CA SER A 424 10.16 -3.77 1.30
C SER A 424 10.50 -4.36 2.66
N LEU A 425 10.31 -3.63 3.77
CA LEU A 425 10.65 -4.09 5.12
C LEU A 425 9.46 -4.81 5.77
N PRO A 426 9.53 -6.15 5.96
CA PRO A 426 8.45 -6.89 6.60
C PRO A 426 8.11 -6.32 7.98
N GLY A 427 6.82 -6.16 8.26
CA GLY A 427 6.34 -5.69 9.57
C GLY A 427 6.34 -4.18 9.76
N MET A 428 6.80 -3.38 8.81
CA MET A 428 6.51 -1.94 8.77
C MET A 428 5.09 -1.73 8.21
N PRO A 429 4.31 -0.78 8.75
CA PRO A 429 3.01 -0.45 8.16
C PRO A 429 3.21 0.17 6.78
N PHE A 430 2.42 -0.28 5.82
CA PHE A 430 2.34 0.34 4.51
C PHE A 430 0.88 0.70 4.22
N GLY A 431 0.63 1.93 3.82
CA GLY A 431 -0.70 2.42 3.51
C GLY A 431 -0.75 3.92 3.35
N GLY A 432 -1.73 4.38 2.58
CA GLY A 432 -1.95 5.78 2.26
C GLY A 432 -2.69 6.55 3.35
N VAL A 433 -2.73 7.88 3.19
CA VAL A 433 -3.49 8.80 4.02
C VAL A 433 -4.14 9.88 3.15
N GLY A 434 -5.40 10.22 3.41
CA GLY A 434 -6.11 11.24 2.63
C GLY A 434 -6.25 10.83 1.16
N ALA A 435 -5.64 11.58 0.24
CA ALA A 435 -5.74 11.32 -1.20
C ALA A 435 -5.04 10.03 -1.64
N SER A 436 -4.03 9.56 -0.90
CA SER A 436 -3.32 8.32 -1.21
C SER A 436 -3.95 7.07 -0.61
N GLY A 437 -5.06 7.19 0.13
CA GLY A 437 -5.81 6.02 0.59
C GLY A 437 -6.21 6.05 2.07
N MET A 438 -6.61 4.88 2.56
CA MET A 438 -7.02 4.66 3.95
C MET A 438 -6.76 3.22 4.38
N GLY A 439 -6.31 3.05 5.62
CA GLY A 439 -5.90 1.77 6.17
C GLY A 439 -4.41 1.51 5.94
N GLN A 440 -3.96 0.33 6.28
CA GLN A 440 -2.55 -0.07 6.17
C GLN A 440 -2.43 -1.59 6.25
N TYR A 441 -1.37 -2.16 5.70
CA TYR A 441 -1.11 -3.58 5.74
C TYR A 441 0.39 -3.89 5.95
N HIS A 442 0.84 -5.10 5.71
CA HIS A 442 2.08 -5.76 6.08
C HIS A 442 2.15 -6.20 7.55
N GLY A 443 2.60 -7.44 7.74
CA GLY A 443 2.86 -8.03 9.04
C GLY A 443 1.67 -7.90 10.01
N ARG A 444 1.95 -7.36 11.21
CA ARG A 444 0.92 -7.17 12.23
C ARG A 444 -0.18 -6.21 11.80
N TYR A 445 0.15 -5.17 11.06
CA TYR A 445 -0.83 -4.16 10.64
C TYR A 445 -1.85 -4.76 9.67
N GLY A 446 -1.40 -5.59 8.72
CA GLY A 446 -2.30 -6.35 7.87
C GLY A 446 -3.18 -7.32 8.64
N PHE A 447 -2.62 -8.05 9.62
CA PHE A 447 -3.42 -8.89 10.52
C PHE A 447 -4.49 -8.06 11.26
N GLU A 448 -4.17 -6.87 11.75
CA GLU A 448 -5.11 -6.00 12.48
C GLU A 448 -6.17 -5.40 11.55
N THR A 449 -5.85 -5.04 10.33
CA THR A 449 -6.79 -4.54 9.31
C THR A 449 -7.90 -5.55 9.01
N PHE A 450 -7.56 -6.83 8.96
CA PHE A 450 -8.53 -7.90 8.71
C PHE A 450 -9.05 -8.58 10.00
N THR A 451 -8.99 -7.86 11.12
CA THR A 451 -9.38 -8.37 12.45
C THR A 451 -10.36 -7.42 13.14
N HIS A 452 -11.45 -7.96 13.69
CA HIS A 452 -12.30 -7.24 14.63
C HIS A 452 -11.75 -7.34 16.04
N HIS A 453 -11.47 -6.22 16.68
CA HIS A 453 -11.06 -6.13 18.07
C HIS A 453 -12.27 -6.21 19.01
N ARG A 454 -12.72 -7.44 19.30
CA ARG A 454 -13.92 -7.68 20.11
C ARG A 454 -13.65 -7.46 21.59
N SER A 455 -14.36 -6.55 22.21
CA SER A 455 -14.36 -6.41 23.67
C SER A 455 -15.14 -7.55 24.29
N VAL A 456 -14.52 -8.22 25.28
CA VAL A 456 -15.15 -9.27 26.10
C VAL A 456 -14.99 -8.84 27.54
N VAL A 457 -16.11 -8.63 28.22
CA VAL A 457 -16.13 -8.14 29.61
C VAL A 457 -17.05 -9.02 30.43
N GLY A 458 -16.59 -9.41 31.61
CA GLY A 458 -17.36 -10.14 32.60
C GLY A 458 -17.20 -9.53 34.00
N SER A 459 -18.16 -9.79 34.88
CA SER A 459 -18.11 -9.36 36.29
C SER A 459 -18.68 -10.43 37.16
N ASP A 460 -17.89 -10.88 38.13
CA ASP A 460 -18.31 -11.75 39.27
C ASP A 460 -18.55 -10.92 40.55
N LEU A 461 -18.64 -9.60 40.41
CA LEU A 461 -18.96 -8.72 41.53
C LEU A 461 -20.37 -8.99 42.04
N PRO A 462 -20.62 -8.87 43.34
CA PRO A 462 -21.94 -9.11 43.94
C PRO A 462 -22.98 -8.03 43.60
N PHE A 463 -22.60 -7.04 42.79
CA PHE A 463 -23.46 -5.97 42.33
C PHE A 463 -23.19 -5.69 40.86
N SER A 464 -24.22 -5.30 40.11
CA SER A 464 -24.11 -4.86 38.71
C SER A 464 -23.83 -3.36 38.64
N PHE A 465 -23.11 -2.94 37.60
CA PHE A 465 -22.96 -1.50 37.28
C PHE A 465 -24.34 -0.84 37.03
N THR A 466 -25.28 -1.58 36.47
CA THR A 466 -26.67 -1.13 36.33
C THR A 466 -27.42 -0.94 37.62
N ASP A 467 -27.05 -1.68 38.69
CA ASP A 467 -27.60 -1.47 40.03
C ASP A 467 -27.27 -0.09 40.59
N LEU A 468 -26.16 0.51 40.15
CA LEU A 468 -25.76 1.86 40.54
C LEU A 468 -26.64 2.95 39.87
N LEU A 469 -27.29 2.61 38.78
CA LEU A 469 -28.15 3.51 37.99
C LEU A 469 -29.63 3.35 38.38
N THR A 470 -29.98 2.32 39.14
CA THR A 470 -31.37 2.08 39.56
C THR A 470 -31.70 2.94 40.81
N PRO A 471 -32.83 3.66 40.81
CA PRO A 471 -33.26 4.39 42.02
C PRO A 471 -33.43 3.40 43.20
N ARG A 472 -32.62 3.55 44.21
CA ARG A 472 -32.78 2.81 45.49
C ARG A 472 -33.08 3.81 46.62
N GLU A 473 -33.75 3.35 47.67
CA GLU A 473 -34.06 4.16 48.84
C GLU A 473 -32.83 4.65 49.62
N SER A 474 -31.63 4.12 49.34
CA SER A 474 -30.38 4.57 49.99
C SER A 474 -29.54 5.46 49.04
N THR A 475 -29.41 6.70 49.44
CA THR A 475 -28.87 7.83 48.63
C THR A 475 -27.35 8.03 48.69
N THR A 476 -26.57 7.12 49.23
CA THR A 476 -25.12 7.33 49.48
C THR A 476 -24.25 7.28 48.22
N LEU A 477 -24.66 6.55 47.18
CA LEU A 477 -23.84 6.36 45.99
C LEU A 477 -23.79 7.57 45.04
N PRO A 478 -24.98 8.26 44.77
CA PRO A 478 -24.95 9.49 44.00
C PRO A 478 -24.05 10.57 44.61
N ASP A 479 -24.00 10.67 45.90
CA ASP A 479 -23.14 11.64 46.62
C ASP A 479 -21.66 11.28 46.54
N ALA A 480 -21.31 10.00 46.61
CA ALA A 480 -19.95 9.53 46.39
C ALA A 480 -19.45 9.81 44.96
N VAL A 481 -20.32 9.58 43.95
CA VAL A 481 -20.01 9.89 42.55
C VAL A 481 -19.84 11.40 42.34
N ARG A 482 -20.76 12.22 42.91
CA ARG A 482 -20.64 13.69 42.86
C ARG A 482 -19.35 14.19 43.52
N SER A 483 -18.98 13.62 44.67
CA SER A 483 -17.75 13.96 45.37
C SER A 483 -16.50 13.57 44.56
N GLY A 484 -16.50 12.38 43.94
CA GLY A 484 -15.44 11.93 43.04
C GLY A 484 -15.29 12.82 41.81
N LEU A 485 -16.40 13.19 41.15
CA LEU A 485 -16.40 14.14 40.03
C LEU A 485 -15.93 15.53 40.43
N SER A 486 -16.30 16.00 41.63
CA SER A 486 -15.82 17.29 42.15
C SER A 486 -14.28 17.27 42.41
N ALA A 487 -13.77 16.18 42.99
CA ALA A 487 -12.33 16.01 43.16
C ALA A 487 -11.58 15.93 41.83
N TYR A 488 -12.13 15.20 40.84
CA TYR A 488 -11.56 15.10 39.50
C TYR A 488 -11.57 16.47 38.80
N ARG A 489 -12.64 17.24 38.90
CA ARG A 489 -12.70 18.63 38.37
C ARG A 489 -11.62 19.51 38.97
N LYS A 490 -11.36 19.43 40.29
CA LYS A 490 -10.26 20.19 40.92
C LYS A 490 -8.90 19.76 40.39
N LEU A 491 -8.68 18.46 40.18
CA LEU A 491 -7.46 17.91 39.61
C LEU A 491 -7.24 18.43 38.18
N LEU A 492 -8.28 18.40 37.32
CA LEU A 492 -8.22 18.94 35.97
C LEU A 492 -7.90 20.43 35.95
N THR A 493 -8.57 21.22 36.82
CA THR A 493 -8.31 22.66 36.93
C THR A 493 -6.87 22.96 37.37
N TRP A 494 -6.29 22.10 38.20
CA TRP A 494 -4.89 22.20 38.61
C TRP A 494 -3.92 21.85 37.47
N ARG A 495 -4.22 20.82 36.67
CA ARG A 495 -3.40 20.41 35.50
C ARG A 495 -3.44 21.42 34.33
N LEU A 496 -4.48 22.23 34.23
CA LEU A 496 -4.67 23.24 33.19
C LEU A 496 -4.08 24.60 33.55
N ARG A 497 -3.54 24.76 34.75
CA ARG A 497 -2.74 25.91 35.19
C ARG A 497 -1.26 25.64 35.05
#